data_eab92bdaf038f63cc2b500645a39f897
#
_entry.id   eab92bdaf038f63cc2b500645a39f897
#
_cell.length_a   1.000
_cell.length_b   1.000
_cell.length_c   1.000
_cell.angle_alpha   90.00
_cell.angle_beta   90.00
_cell.angle_gamma   90.00
#
_symmetry.space_group_name_H-M   'P 1'
#
loop_
_entity.id
_entity.type
_entity.pdbx_description
1 polymer ?
#
loop_
_entity_poly.entity_id
_entity_poly.type
_entity_poly.pdbx_seq_one_letter_code
_entity_poly.pdbx_strand_id
1 'polypeptide(L)'
;MRASEAGDVCVFMKDFELDNRKYVIGGAAILIVVVYILRLFMLQVTSDDYKKSADSNAFLKKIEYPSRGVITDRNGKLMVYNQPAYDIMVVMNEAKKHLDTLELCRLLNITREEFDKRMETIKDRNKNPGYSRFTQQLFLPQLSDRDFSIFQEKMYRFPGFYVQKRSIRQYQYPYAAHILGDVAEVSPADIEEDEYYMPGDYIGKLGVERSYEKQLRGEKGVQILLRDAHGRIQGNYQNGAFDRRPVPGKNLTLSIDLKLQALGERLMQGKIGAIVAIEPSTGEVLCMVSSPTYDPRIMVGRSRSKNHRMLSANPWKPLLNRSIMGQYPPGSTFKTSQALTYLNEGIITPSTMFPCHHGFYFRGLHVGCHGHGSPLALRYSLATSCNAYYCWGLYYMIGNKKKYGSVQNAMNTWRDYMVSMGFGYKLGIDLPGEKRGLIPNADFYDNAYKGSWNGLTVISISIGQGEVNLTPLQIANLGATIANRGYYYVPHVVKKIQGEKLDTTYTRRHYTKAQRWAYEQVVEGMRASVIGGTCHSANRADYEVCGKTGTAQNRGQDHSVFMGFAPKNDPKIAIAVYVENGGFGADYGVPIGSLMMEQYITGKLSEASEKRATDFQNRHILYGSRNR
;
A
#
# COMPACT_ATOMS: atom_id res chain seq x y z
N MET A 1 -57.64 -90.09 73.72
CA MET A 1 -56.97 -90.91 72.72
C MET A 1 -56.30 -90.00 71.71
N ARG A 2 -54.99 -90.13 71.54
CA ARG A 2 -54.07 -89.68 70.44
C ARG A 2 -54.16 -88.19 70.06
N ALA A 3 -53.27 -87.29 70.45
CA ALA A 3 -51.89 -87.07 70.01
C ALA A 3 -51.72 -86.82 68.46
N SER A 4 -51.34 -85.63 68.07
CA SER A 4 -50.38 -85.41 66.98
C SER A 4 -49.73 -84.05 67.12
N GLU A 5 -48.48 -84.08 67.18
CA GLU A 5 -47.51 -83.02 67.15
C GLU A 5 -47.59 -82.24 65.81
N ALA A 6 -47.43 -80.95 65.86
CA ALA A 6 -47.02 -80.18 64.70
C ALA A 6 -45.96 -79.17 65.18
N GLY A 7 -44.76 -79.39 64.71
CA GLY A 7 -43.57 -78.67 65.11
C GLY A 7 -43.53 -77.25 64.54
N ASP A 8 -43.09 -76.37 65.38
CA ASP A 8 -42.69 -74.99 65.03
C ASP A 8 -41.42 -75.01 64.22
N VAL A 9 -41.50 -74.54 62.98
CA VAL A 9 -40.34 -74.17 62.15
C VAL A 9 -40.12 -72.66 62.30
N CYS A 10 -39.22 -72.39 63.23
CA CYS A 10 -38.72 -71.01 63.37
C CYS A 10 -37.83 -70.70 62.18
N VAL A 11 -38.32 -69.87 61.28
CA VAL A 11 -37.53 -69.34 60.17
C VAL A 11 -36.65 -68.20 60.70
N PHE A 12 -35.36 -68.46 60.88
CA PHE A 12 -34.31 -67.47 61.09
C PHE A 12 -34.18 -66.68 59.81
N MET A 13 -34.83 -65.52 59.73
CA MET A 13 -34.51 -64.54 58.76
C MET A 13 -33.15 -63.93 59.14
N LYS A 14 -32.17 -64.04 58.24
CA LYS A 14 -30.85 -63.44 58.37
C LYS A 14 -30.95 -61.94 58.34
N ASP A 15 -30.81 -61.29 59.48
CA ASP A 15 -30.67 -59.80 59.59
C ASP A 15 -29.32 -59.26 59.05
N PHE A 16 -28.58 -60.07 58.31
CA PHE A 16 -27.22 -59.77 57.88
C PHE A 16 -27.14 -58.86 56.65
N GLU A 17 -28.22 -58.58 55.96
CA GLU A 17 -28.16 -57.73 54.75
C GLU A 17 -28.50 -56.25 54.99
N LEU A 18 -29.16 -55.92 56.07
CA LEU A 18 -29.56 -54.53 56.37
C LEU A 18 -28.41 -53.65 56.90
N ASP A 19 -27.49 -54.24 57.65
CA ASP A 19 -26.36 -53.52 58.26
C ASP A 19 -25.30 -53.12 57.24
N ASN A 20 -25.13 -53.85 56.16
CA ASN A 20 -24.22 -53.42 55.05
C ASN A 20 -24.82 -52.35 54.17
N ARG A 21 -26.14 -52.26 54.06
CA ARG A 21 -26.82 -51.22 53.23
C ARG A 21 -26.59 -49.82 53.79
N LYS A 22 -26.48 -49.66 55.10
CA LYS A 22 -26.18 -48.32 55.68
C LYS A 22 -24.81 -47.78 55.28
N TYR A 23 -23.79 -48.67 55.14
CA TYR A 23 -22.46 -48.25 54.66
C TYR A 23 -22.42 -47.96 53.16
N VAL A 24 -23.20 -48.75 52.38
CA VAL A 24 -23.34 -48.48 50.94
C VAL A 24 -24.06 -47.14 50.67
N ILE A 25 -25.17 -46.91 51.39
CA ILE A 25 -25.91 -45.63 51.27
C ILE A 25 -25.08 -44.46 51.80
N GLY A 26 -24.39 -44.63 52.93
CA GLY A 26 -23.47 -43.64 53.47
C GLY A 26 -22.30 -43.34 52.54
N GLY A 27 -21.71 -44.39 51.97
CA GLY A 27 -20.64 -44.22 50.94
C GLY A 27 -21.12 -43.55 49.70
N ALA A 28 -22.31 -43.89 49.21
CA ALA A 28 -22.91 -43.16 48.03
C ALA A 28 -23.22 -41.70 48.35
N ALA A 29 -23.74 -41.39 49.53
CA ALA A 29 -24.00 -40.03 49.99
C ALA A 29 -22.70 -39.22 50.10
N ILE A 30 -21.64 -39.80 50.67
CA ILE A 30 -20.31 -39.16 50.76
C ILE A 30 -19.73 -38.91 49.34
N LEU A 31 -19.83 -39.91 48.45
CA LEU A 31 -19.38 -39.78 47.07
C LEU A 31 -20.09 -38.63 46.34
N ILE A 32 -21.40 -38.53 46.49
CA ILE A 32 -22.20 -37.41 45.92
C ILE A 32 -21.74 -36.08 46.49
N VAL A 33 -21.51 -35.98 47.81
CA VAL A 33 -21.02 -34.75 48.45
C VAL A 33 -19.62 -34.39 47.94
N VAL A 34 -18.72 -35.35 47.81
CA VAL A 34 -17.37 -35.13 47.24
C VAL A 34 -17.44 -34.69 45.80
N VAL A 35 -18.29 -35.28 44.96
CA VAL A 35 -18.53 -34.85 43.58
C VAL A 35 -19.09 -33.41 43.54
N TYR A 36 -20.02 -33.08 44.43
CA TYR A 36 -20.54 -31.71 44.54
C TYR A 36 -19.46 -30.70 44.97
N ILE A 37 -18.64 -31.04 45.96
CA ILE A 37 -17.53 -30.19 46.43
C ILE A 37 -16.52 -30.00 45.32
N LEU A 38 -16.11 -31.07 44.62
CA LEU A 38 -15.19 -30.99 43.49
C LEU A 38 -15.77 -30.14 42.32
N ARG A 39 -17.06 -30.31 42.06
CA ARG A 39 -17.77 -29.53 41.05
C ARG A 39 -17.88 -28.04 41.41
N LEU A 40 -18.19 -27.77 42.68
CA LEU A 40 -18.20 -26.41 43.20
C LEU A 40 -16.81 -25.76 43.19
N PHE A 41 -15.78 -26.53 43.58
CA PHE A 41 -14.40 -26.04 43.49
C PHE A 41 -13.98 -25.73 42.04
N MET A 42 -14.28 -26.63 41.08
CA MET A 42 -14.05 -26.39 39.66
C MET A 42 -14.81 -25.12 39.15
N LEU A 43 -16.06 -24.95 39.58
CA LEU A 43 -16.89 -23.81 39.17
C LEU A 43 -16.45 -22.48 39.78
N GLN A 44 -15.96 -22.50 41.04
CA GLN A 44 -15.65 -21.26 41.78
C GLN A 44 -14.17 -20.87 41.73
N VAL A 45 -13.26 -21.83 41.58
CA VAL A 45 -11.81 -21.58 41.66
C VAL A 45 -11.10 -21.75 40.33
N THR A 46 -11.54 -22.71 39.49
CA THR A 46 -10.81 -23.05 38.25
C THR A 46 -11.44 -22.42 36.98
N SER A 47 -12.73 -22.07 37.00
CA SER A 47 -13.37 -21.48 35.81
C SER A 47 -13.65 -19.99 36.03
N ASP A 48 -12.88 -19.16 35.31
CA ASP A 48 -13.11 -17.72 35.22
C ASP A 48 -14.37 -17.36 34.40
N ASP A 49 -15.02 -18.31 33.77
CA ASP A 49 -16.14 -18.04 32.84
C ASP A 49 -17.39 -17.52 33.56
N TYR A 50 -17.66 -18.01 34.75
CA TYR A 50 -18.78 -17.53 35.57
C TYR A 50 -18.50 -16.15 36.17
N LYS A 51 -17.25 -15.89 36.55
CA LYS A 51 -16.82 -14.59 37.02
C LYS A 51 -16.88 -13.57 35.87
N LYS A 52 -16.37 -13.92 34.68
CA LYS A 52 -16.50 -13.12 33.46
C LYS A 52 -17.97 -12.88 33.09
N SER A 53 -18.82 -13.87 33.24
CA SER A 53 -20.27 -13.74 32.98
C SER A 53 -20.98 -12.86 34.02
N ALA A 54 -20.63 -12.96 35.29
CA ALA A 54 -21.13 -12.10 36.35
C ALA A 54 -20.67 -10.65 36.15
N ASP A 55 -19.40 -10.44 35.84
CA ASP A 55 -18.83 -9.12 35.52
C ASP A 55 -19.46 -8.52 34.25
N SER A 56 -19.72 -9.33 33.22
CA SER A 56 -20.38 -8.87 31.98
C SER A 56 -21.86 -8.55 32.18
N ASN A 57 -22.52 -9.13 33.17
CA ASN A 57 -23.91 -8.80 33.53
C ASN A 57 -24.01 -7.54 34.39
N ALA A 58 -23.02 -7.30 35.25
CA ALA A 58 -22.98 -6.14 36.13
C ALA A 58 -22.38 -4.88 35.46
N PHE A 59 -21.42 -5.10 34.51
CA PHE A 59 -20.68 -4.02 33.89
C PHE A 59 -20.86 -4.02 32.37
N LEU A 60 -21.22 -2.84 31.83
CA LEU A 60 -21.16 -2.59 30.39
C LEU A 60 -19.86 -1.82 30.07
N LYS A 61 -18.93 -2.50 29.40
CA LYS A 61 -17.75 -1.82 28.82
C LYS A 61 -18.16 -1.17 27.51
N LYS A 62 -18.34 0.16 27.54
CA LYS A 62 -18.61 0.96 26.35
C LYS A 62 -17.28 1.44 25.77
N ILE A 63 -16.99 1.04 24.53
CA ILE A 63 -15.77 1.46 23.82
C ILE A 63 -15.99 2.87 23.29
N GLU A 64 -15.05 3.77 23.59
CA GLU A 64 -14.99 5.10 23.00
C GLU A 64 -13.93 5.12 21.91
N TYR A 65 -14.36 5.44 20.69
CA TYR A 65 -13.46 5.45 19.54
C TYR A 65 -12.70 6.76 19.46
N PRO A 66 -11.36 6.71 19.30
CA PRO A 66 -10.57 7.91 19.07
C PRO A 66 -10.86 8.53 17.71
N SER A 67 -10.59 9.81 17.57
CA SER A 67 -10.50 10.43 16.24
C SER A 67 -9.21 9.98 15.56
N ARG A 68 -9.31 9.53 14.30
CA ARG A 68 -8.16 9.16 13.50
C ARG A 68 -7.37 10.42 13.12
N GLY A 69 -6.03 10.35 13.09
CA GLY A 69 -5.18 11.48 12.71
C GLY A 69 -5.53 12.03 11.31
N VAL A 70 -5.44 13.33 11.10
CA VAL A 70 -5.66 13.95 9.78
C VAL A 70 -4.40 13.88 8.93
N ILE A 71 -4.57 13.99 7.61
CA ILE A 71 -3.47 13.93 6.65
C ILE A 71 -3.45 15.23 5.84
N THR A 72 -2.30 15.90 5.80
CA THR A 72 -2.07 17.12 5.03
C THR A 72 -1.00 16.90 3.95
N ASP A 73 -1.02 17.72 2.91
CA ASP A 73 0.08 17.79 1.95
C ASP A 73 1.31 18.50 2.57
N ARG A 74 2.42 18.60 1.82
CA ARG A 74 3.66 19.26 2.28
C ARG A 74 3.48 20.74 2.61
N ASN A 75 2.47 21.40 2.07
CA ASN A 75 2.14 22.81 2.24
C ASN A 75 1.05 23.05 3.29
N GLY A 76 0.66 22.00 4.04
CA GLY A 76 -0.36 22.08 5.09
C GLY A 76 -1.81 22.04 4.59
N LYS A 77 -2.06 21.75 3.30
CA LYS A 77 -3.42 21.58 2.77
C LYS A 77 -4.02 20.29 3.27
N LEU A 78 -5.22 20.37 3.84
CA LEU A 78 -5.95 19.22 4.35
C LEU A 78 -6.36 18.30 3.20
N MET A 79 -5.88 17.06 3.22
CA MET A 79 -6.20 16.03 2.22
C MET A 79 -7.22 15.03 2.72
N VAL A 80 -7.05 14.58 3.96
CA VAL A 80 -7.92 13.57 4.58
C VAL A 80 -8.29 14.00 6.00
N TYR A 81 -9.58 13.95 6.30
CA TYR A 81 -10.14 14.35 7.59
C TYR A 81 -11.22 13.40 8.06
N ASN A 82 -11.76 13.63 9.24
CA ASN A 82 -12.80 12.81 9.82
C ASN A 82 -14.12 13.57 9.85
N GLN A 83 -15.19 12.92 9.41
CA GLN A 83 -16.56 13.41 9.55
C GLN A 83 -17.29 12.54 10.58
N PRO A 84 -18.08 13.11 11.49
CA PRO A 84 -18.93 12.33 12.37
C PRO A 84 -19.86 11.40 11.58
N ALA A 85 -20.07 10.21 12.09
CA ALA A 85 -21.04 9.25 11.60
C ALA A 85 -21.64 8.49 12.77
N TYR A 86 -22.75 7.84 12.53
CA TYR A 86 -23.49 7.15 13.57
C TYR A 86 -23.77 5.71 13.13
N ASP A 87 -23.36 4.76 13.95
CA ASP A 87 -23.69 3.36 13.78
C ASP A 87 -24.93 3.03 14.63
N ILE A 88 -25.85 2.28 14.06
CA ILE A 88 -26.97 1.72 14.82
C ILE A 88 -26.53 0.36 15.35
N MET A 89 -26.56 0.24 16.66
CA MET A 89 -26.27 -0.98 17.38
C MET A 89 -27.57 -1.63 17.85
N VAL A 90 -27.59 -2.96 17.97
CA VAL A 90 -28.73 -3.71 18.52
C VAL A 90 -28.28 -4.61 19.64
N VAL A 91 -29.06 -4.62 20.75
CA VAL A 91 -28.96 -5.61 21.83
C VAL A 91 -30.15 -6.56 21.69
N MET A 92 -29.87 -7.78 21.26
CA MET A 92 -30.90 -8.75 20.88
C MET A 92 -31.86 -9.10 22.02
N ASN A 93 -31.38 -9.11 23.27
CA ASN A 93 -32.19 -9.42 24.45
C ASN A 93 -33.16 -8.28 24.82
N GLU A 94 -32.86 -7.05 24.42
CA GLU A 94 -33.66 -5.87 24.70
C GLU A 94 -34.61 -5.54 23.54
N ALA A 95 -34.32 -6.02 22.33
CA ALA A 95 -35.19 -5.85 21.18
C ALA A 95 -36.50 -6.61 21.37
N LYS A 96 -37.61 -5.88 21.47
CA LYS A 96 -38.93 -6.45 21.72
C LYS A 96 -39.39 -7.36 20.62
N LYS A 97 -40.14 -8.44 20.95
CA LYS A 97 -40.74 -9.37 19.95
C LYS A 97 -41.75 -8.68 19.03
N HIS A 98 -42.33 -7.57 19.44
CA HIS A 98 -43.32 -6.76 18.70
C HIS A 98 -42.73 -5.40 18.25
N LEU A 99 -41.54 -5.46 17.63
CA LEU A 99 -40.91 -4.28 17.05
C LEU A 99 -41.67 -3.88 15.78
N ASP A 100 -42.01 -2.59 15.60
CA ASP A 100 -42.50 -2.08 14.32
C ASP A 100 -41.32 -1.99 13.32
N THR A 101 -41.05 -3.16 12.71
CA THR A 101 -39.92 -3.31 11.77
C THR A 101 -40.13 -2.53 10.48
N LEU A 102 -41.41 -2.26 10.08
CA LEU A 102 -41.69 -1.49 8.87
C LEU A 102 -41.36 -0.01 9.08
N GLU A 103 -41.75 0.56 10.23
CA GLU A 103 -41.39 1.94 10.56
C GLU A 103 -39.85 2.08 10.72
N LEU A 104 -39.20 1.13 11.39
CA LEU A 104 -37.75 1.11 11.53
C LEU A 104 -37.04 1.09 10.18
N CYS A 105 -37.50 0.22 9.27
CA CYS A 105 -36.93 0.14 7.92
C CYS A 105 -37.10 1.45 7.14
N ARG A 106 -38.25 2.10 7.24
CA ARG A 106 -38.49 3.42 6.63
C ARG A 106 -37.55 4.50 7.17
N LEU A 107 -37.37 4.55 8.49
CA LEU A 107 -36.51 5.52 9.16
C LEU A 107 -35.03 5.34 8.81
N LEU A 108 -34.60 4.09 8.65
CA LEU A 108 -33.23 3.75 8.33
C LEU A 108 -32.96 3.64 6.82
N ASN A 109 -34.01 3.87 5.99
CA ASN A 109 -33.95 3.75 4.54
C ASN A 109 -33.35 2.41 4.07
N ILE A 110 -33.87 1.30 4.64
CA ILE A 110 -33.51 -0.07 4.28
C ILE A 110 -34.76 -0.87 3.93
N THR A 111 -34.59 -1.93 3.12
CA THR A 111 -35.71 -2.84 2.83
C THR A 111 -35.93 -3.83 3.97
N ARG A 112 -37.11 -4.46 4.01
CA ARG A 112 -37.40 -5.53 4.97
C ARG A 112 -36.46 -6.72 4.81
N GLU A 113 -36.13 -7.08 3.58
CA GLU A 113 -35.18 -8.15 3.28
C GLU A 113 -33.78 -7.85 3.80
N GLU A 114 -33.32 -6.59 3.66
CA GLU A 114 -32.06 -6.16 4.23
C GLU A 114 -32.06 -6.22 5.76
N PHE A 115 -33.17 -5.83 6.40
CA PHE A 115 -33.33 -5.96 7.84
C PHE A 115 -33.17 -7.42 8.29
N ASP A 116 -33.93 -8.33 7.69
CA ASP A 116 -33.94 -9.76 8.05
C ASP A 116 -32.54 -10.38 7.82
N LYS A 117 -31.91 -10.10 6.68
CA LYS A 117 -30.55 -10.55 6.36
C LYS A 117 -29.51 -10.06 7.39
N ARG A 118 -29.61 -8.80 7.84
CA ARG A 118 -28.71 -8.24 8.86
C ARG A 118 -28.90 -8.94 10.19
N MET A 119 -30.15 -9.14 10.60
CA MET A 119 -30.46 -9.86 11.84
C MET A 119 -29.99 -11.30 11.83
N GLU A 120 -30.08 -12.00 10.70
CA GLU A 120 -29.49 -13.34 10.51
C GLU A 120 -27.97 -13.31 10.58
N THR A 121 -27.33 -12.36 9.89
CA THR A 121 -25.87 -12.21 9.89
C THR A 121 -25.32 -11.95 11.29
N ILE A 122 -26.02 -11.13 12.10
CA ILE A 122 -25.64 -10.86 13.49
C ILE A 122 -25.70 -12.13 14.34
N LYS A 123 -26.70 -12.99 14.13
CA LYS A 123 -26.91 -14.23 14.91
C LYS A 123 -26.00 -15.39 14.47
N ASP A 124 -25.48 -15.32 13.26
CA ASP A 124 -24.62 -16.37 12.70
C ASP A 124 -23.24 -16.31 13.32
N ARG A 125 -22.93 -17.26 14.19
CA ARG A 125 -21.64 -17.35 14.89
C ARG A 125 -20.44 -17.58 13.96
N ASN A 126 -20.65 -18.13 12.77
CA ASN A 126 -19.59 -18.27 11.78
C ASN A 126 -19.19 -16.91 11.18
N LYS A 127 -20.15 -15.98 11.06
CA LYS A 127 -19.91 -14.62 10.54
C LYS A 127 -19.63 -13.62 11.65
N ASN A 128 -20.11 -13.89 12.86
CA ASN A 128 -19.96 -13.05 14.05
C ASN A 128 -19.55 -13.92 15.25
N PRO A 129 -18.27 -14.34 15.35
CA PRO A 129 -17.80 -15.19 16.46
C PRO A 129 -18.04 -14.57 17.85
N GLY A 130 -18.04 -13.25 17.96
CA GLY A 130 -18.31 -12.49 19.20
C GLY A 130 -19.79 -12.28 19.52
N TYR A 131 -20.72 -12.95 18.83
CA TYR A 131 -22.14 -12.79 19.06
C TYR A 131 -22.57 -13.14 20.48
N SER A 132 -23.20 -12.17 21.13
CA SER A 132 -23.92 -12.36 22.40
C SER A 132 -25.27 -11.65 22.34
N ARG A 133 -26.29 -12.27 22.96
CA ARG A 133 -27.61 -11.66 23.07
C ARG A 133 -27.62 -10.39 23.92
N PHE A 134 -26.65 -10.25 24.80
CA PHE A 134 -26.59 -9.22 25.84
C PHE A 134 -25.63 -8.08 25.49
N THR A 135 -24.85 -8.20 24.42
CA THR A 135 -23.91 -7.19 23.97
C THR A 135 -24.43 -6.43 22.76
N GLN A 136 -24.00 -5.19 22.63
CA GLN A 136 -24.31 -4.37 21.45
C GLN A 136 -23.66 -4.99 20.21
N GLN A 137 -24.46 -5.22 19.17
CA GLN A 137 -24.04 -5.75 17.89
C GLN A 137 -24.29 -4.69 16.82
N LEU A 138 -23.38 -4.57 15.85
CA LEU A 138 -23.52 -3.63 14.75
C LEU A 138 -24.70 -4.06 13.85
N PHE A 139 -25.74 -3.26 13.81
CA PHE A 139 -26.91 -3.48 12.94
C PHE A 139 -26.79 -2.73 11.63
N LEU A 140 -26.51 -1.43 11.66
CA LEU A 140 -26.41 -0.61 10.47
C LEU A 140 -25.28 0.42 10.63
N PRO A 141 -24.18 0.30 9.86
CA PRO A 141 -23.07 1.24 9.94
C PRO A 141 -23.38 2.56 9.22
N GLN A 142 -22.73 3.62 9.66
CA GLN A 142 -22.50 4.86 8.92
C GLN A 142 -23.78 5.60 8.48
N LEU A 143 -24.66 5.94 9.43
CA LEU A 143 -25.73 6.89 9.18
C LEU A 143 -25.15 8.30 8.99
N SER A 144 -25.76 9.05 8.07
CA SER A 144 -25.52 10.48 7.92
C SER A 144 -26.08 11.27 9.12
N ASP A 145 -25.59 12.48 9.36
CA ASP A 145 -26.12 13.37 10.39
C ASP A 145 -27.64 13.58 10.24
N ARG A 146 -28.13 13.67 9.01
CA ARG A 146 -29.56 13.84 8.69
C ARG A 146 -30.37 12.61 9.08
N ASP A 147 -29.94 11.42 8.64
CA ASP A 147 -30.65 10.16 8.93
C ASP A 147 -30.62 9.85 10.42
N PHE A 148 -29.49 10.17 11.07
CA PHE A 148 -29.34 10.05 12.52
C PHE A 148 -30.32 10.95 13.26
N SER A 149 -30.44 12.23 12.90
CA SER A 149 -31.36 13.17 13.56
C SER A 149 -32.80 12.66 13.47
N ILE A 150 -33.23 12.19 12.32
CA ILE A 150 -34.57 11.60 12.08
C ILE A 150 -34.80 10.35 12.95
N PHE A 151 -33.77 9.47 13.01
CA PHE A 151 -33.86 8.25 13.81
C PHE A 151 -33.88 8.57 15.32
N GLN A 152 -33.04 9.51 15.76
CA GLN A 152 -32.90 9.87 17.17
C GLN A 152 -34.22 10.41 17.78
N GLU A 153 -35.00 11.19 17.03
CA GLU A 153 -36.31 11.68 17.47
C GLU A 153 -37.29 10.54 17.81
N LYS A 154 -37.15 9.41 17.14
CA LYS A 154 -38.04 8.24 17.27
C LYS A 154 -37.41 7.05 17.95
N MET A 155 -36.17 7.15 18.40
CA MET A 155 -35.41 6.03 18.97
C MET A 155 -36.09 5.40 20.19
N TYR A 156 -36.85 6.19 20.97
CA TYR A 156 -37.61 5.69 22.12
C TYR A 156 -38.65 4.62 21.77
N ARG A 157 -39.09 4.54 20.50
CA ARG A 157 -40.03 3.52 19.99
C ARG A 157 -39.35 2.19 19.69
N PHE A 158 -38.03 2.16 19.60
CA PHE A 158 -37.22 1.01 19.20
C PHE A 158 -36.28 0.56 20.34
N PRO A 159 -36.83 0.04 21.46
CA PRO A 159 -35.99 -0.43 22.56
C PRO A 159 -35.07 -1.55 22.09
N GLY A 160 -33.83 -1.55 22.57
CA GLY A 160 -32.77 -2.45 22.16
C GLY A 160 -31.95 -1.96 20.95
N PHE A 161 -32.32 -0.83 20.34
CA PHE A 161 -31.50 -0.17 19.34
C PHE A 161 -30.82 1.07 19.97
N TYR A 162 -29.52 1.22 19.70
CA TYR A 162 -28.67 2.26 20.25
C TYR A 162 -27.87 2.92 19.14
N VAL A 163 -27.43 4.14 19.41
CA VAL A 163 -26.54 4.87 18.49
C VAL A 163 -25.14 4.92 19.09
N GLN A 164 -24.16 4.54 18.29
CA GLN A 164 -22.75 4.69 18.60
C GLN A 164 -22.13 5.71 17.66
N LYS A 165 -21.59 6.79 18.22
CA LYS A 165 -20.87 7.79 17.45
C LYS A 165 -19.53 7.23 16.97
N ARG A 166 -19.25 7.41 15.69
CA ARG A 166 -17.99 7.06 15.03
C ARG A 166 -17.50 8.20 14.16
N SER A 167 -16.33 8.07 13.60
CA SER A 167 -15.83 8.95 12.55
C SER A 167 -15.60 8.17 11.25
N ILE A 168 -16.08 8.76 10.15
CA ILE A 168 -15.83 8.26 8.79
C ILE A 168 -14.71 9.08 8.19
N ARG A 169 -13.83 8.39 7.48
CA ARG A 169 -12.77 9.02 6.69
C ARG A 169 -13.34 9.77 5.50
N GLN A 170 -12.87 10.98 5.25
CA GLN A 170 -13.26 11.80 4.12
C GLN A 170 -12.01 12.31 3.38
N TYR A 171 -12.09 12.32 2.06
CA TYR A 171 -11.04 12.78 1.17
C TYR A 171 -11.47 14.09 0.53
N GLN A 172 -10.69 15.14 0.75
CA GLN A 172 -11.03 16.49 0.28
C GLN A 172 -10.96 16.60 -1.25
N TYR A 173 -10.00 15.91 -1.87
CA TYR A 173 -9.68 16.02 -3.28
C TYR A 173 -9.82 14.68 -4.01
N PRO A 174 -10.12 14.67 -5.31
CA PRO A 174 -10.23 13.46 -6.13
C PRO A 174 -8.88 12.90 -6.58
N TYR A 175 -7.80 13.24 -5.89
CA TYR A 175 -6.42 12.93 -6.26
C TYR A 175 -5.70 12.09 -5.22
N ALA A 176 -4.55 11.51 -5.62
CA ALA A 176 -3.62 10.78 -4.75
C ALA A 176 -4.17 9.47 -4.15
N ALA A 177 -5.14 8.83 -4.80
CA ALA A 177 -5.78 7.62 -4.28
C ALA A 177 -4.79 6.51 -3.88
N HIS A 178 -3.78 6.24 -4.70
CA HIS A 178 -2.79 5.19 -4.45
C HIS A 178 -1.81 5.53 -3.31
N ILE A 179 -1.63 6.83 -3.02
CA ILE A 179 -0.80 7.30 -1.91
C ILE A 179 -1.59 7.26 -0.61
N LEU A 180 -2.76 7.88 -0.61
CA LEU A 180 -3.61 7.98 0.57
C LEU A 180 -4.10 6.60 1.01
N GLY A 181 -4.53 5.78 0.06
CA GLY A 181 -5.16 4.52 0.34
C GLY A 181 -6.60 4.68 0.81
N ASP A 182 -7.11 3.69 1.52
CA ASP A 182 -8.48 3.67 2.02
C ASP A 182 -8.61 2.90 3.32
N VAL A 183 -9.71 3.16 4.03
CA VAL A 183 -10.06 2.52 5.29
C VAL A 183 -11.29 1.64 5.10
N ALA A 184 -11.24 0.41 5.63
CA ALA A 184 -12.34 -0.54 5.57
C ALA A 184 -12.54 -1.25 6.89
N GLU A 185 -13.67 -1.94 7.02
CA GLU A 185 -13.92 -2.83 8.13
C GLU A 185 -12.87 -3.96 8.19
N VAL A 186 -12.49 -4.33 9.40
CA VAL A 186 -11.54 -5.41 9.65
C VAL A 186 -12.07 -6.75 9.16
N SER A 187 -11.18 -7.56 8.64
CA SER A 187 -11.44 -8.98 8.32
C SER A 187 -11.07 -9.88 9.50
N PRO A 188 -11.53 -11.14 9.54
CA PRO A 188 -11.07 -12.09 10.56
C PRO A 188 -9.56 -12.21 10.67
N ALA A 189 -8.84 -12.17 9.55
CA ALA A 189 -7.37 -12.19 9.53
C ALA A 189 -6.73 -10.96 10.19
N ASP A 190 -7.31 -9.76 10.01
CA ASP A 190 -6.81 -8.55 10.68
C ASP A 190 -6.97 -8.63 12.20
N ILE A 191 -8.05 -9.29 12.68
CA ILE A 191 -8.32 -9.48 14.11
C ILE A 191 -7.35 -10.52 14.71
N GLU A 192 -7.01 -11.56 13.96
CA GLU A 192 -6.02 -12.57 14.39
C GLU A 192 -4.61 -11.98 14.46
N GLU A 193 -4.29 -11.02 13.59
CA GLU A 193 -2.97 -10.37 13.52
C GLU A 193 -2.76 -9.35 14.65
N ASP A 194 -3.80 -8.60 15.06
CA ASP A 194 -3.70 -7.54 16.10
C ASP A 194 -4.93 -7.55 17.00
N GLU A 195 -4.73 -7.94 18.28
CA GLU A 195 -5.76 -7.98 19.34
C GLU A 195 -6.44 -6.63 19.63
N TYR A 196 -5.91 -5.54 19.11
CA TYR A 196 -6.54 -4.21 19.20
C TYR A 196 -7.91 -4.19 18.52
N TYR A 197 -8.10 -5.00 17.47
CA TYR A 197 -9.31 -4.96 16.63
C TYR A 197 -10.40 -5.91 17.12
N MET A 198 -11.64 -5.42 16.96
CA MET A 198 -12.86 -6.17 17.19
C MET A 198 -13.72 -6.18 15.93
N PRO A 199 -14.63 -7.13 15.75
CA PRO A 199 -15.59 -7.10 14.64
C PRO A 199 -16.32 -5.75 14.56
N GLY A 200 -16.38 -5.16 13.37
CA GLY A 200 -16.94 -3.84 13.12
C GLY A 200 -15.98 -2.67 13.29
N ASP A 201 -14.72 -2.90 13.66
CA ASP A 201 -13.68 -1.87 13.63
C ASP A 201 -13.22 -1.55 12.21
N TYR A 202 -12.51 -0.44 12.07
CA TYR A 202 -11.96 0.00 10.78
C TYR A 202 -10.44 0.02 10.81
N ILE A 203 -9.82 -0.39 9.70
CA ILE A 203 -8.37 -0.46 9.51
C ILE A 203 -7.99 0.10 8.14
N GLY A 204 -6.84 0.73 8.03
CA GLY A 204 -6.25 1.12 6.74
C GLY A 204 -5.86 -0.10 5.91
N LYS A 205 -6.34 -0.16 4.67
CA LYS A 205 -6.12 -1.31 3.78
C LYS A 205 -5.00 -1.09 2.77
N LEU A 206 -4.83 0.12 2.31
CA LEU A 206 -3.86 0.51 1.28
C LEU A 206 -3.19 1.84 1.65
N GLY A 207 -2.10 2.16 0.93
CA GLY A 207 -1.43 3.46 1.00
C GLY A 207 -0.92 3.82 2.39
N VAL A 208 -0.86 5.12 2.65
CA VAL A 208 -0.44 5.71 3.93
C VAL A 208 -1.38 5.28 5.07
N GLU A 209 -2.68 5.13 4.79
CA GLU A 209 -3.64 4.65 5.78
C GLU A 209 -3.25 3.29 6.37
N ARG A 210 -2.66 2.39 5.55
CA ARG A 210 -2.16 1.09 6.00
C ARG A 210 -0.79 1.19 6.66
N SER A 211 0.15 1.88 6.01
CA SER A 211 1.54 1.92 6.47
C SER A 211 1.69 2.61 7.84
N TYR A 212 0.85 3.60 8.09
CA TYR A 212 0.85 4.39 9.33
C TYR A 212 -0.40 4.16 10.18
N GLU A 213 -0.99 2.96 10.07
CA GLU A 213 -2.20 2.59 10.82
C GLU A 213 -2.05 2.84 12.32
N LYS A 214 -0.95 2.40 12.92
CA LYS A 214 -0.71 2.53 14.37
C LYS A 214 -0.68 3.98 14.83
N GLN A 215 -0.09 4.86 14.02
CA GLN A 215 -0.04 6.30 14.30
C GLN A 215 -1.40 6.96 14.08
N LEU A 216 -2.08 6.59 13.00
CA LEU A 216 -3.34 7.23 12.59
C LEU A 216 -4.53 6.79 13.45
N ARG A 217 -4.60 5.53 13.88
CA ARG A 217 -5.79 4.97 14.54
C ARG A 217 -6.04 5.52 15.94
N GLY A 218 -4.98 5.94 16.67
CA GLY A 218 -5.06 6.31 18.07
C GLY A 218 -5.30 5.12 19.01
N GLU A 219 -5.69 5.40 20.25
CA GLU A 219 -5.99 4.37 21.26
C GLU A 219 -7.44 4.47 21.72
N LYS A 220 -8.13 3.33 21.77
CA LYS A 220 -9.51 3.25 22.23
C LYS A 220 -9.63 3.61 23.72
N GLY A 221 -10.64 4.39 24.04
CA GLY A 221 -11.11 4.59 25.39
C GLY A 221 -12.09 3.49 25.82
N VAL A 222 -12.27 3.34 27.13
CA VAL A 222 -13.24 2.41 27.72
C VAL A 222 -13.96 3.13 28.85
N GLN A 223 -15.28 3.22 28.75
CA GLN A 223 -16.17 3.68 29.82
C GLN A 223 -16.82 2.45 30.47
N ILE A 224 -16.73 2.33 31.77
CA ILE A 224 -17.34 1.21 32.51
C ILE A 224 -18.63 1.68 33.16
N LEU A 225 -19.76 1.18 32.67
CA LEU A 225 -21.09 1.51 33.13
C LEU A 225 -21.66 0.38 33.98
N LEU A 226 -22.31 0.72 35.09
CA LEU A 226 -23.07 -0.22 35.92
C LEU A 226 -24.41 -0.54 35.27
N ARG A 227 -24.81 -1.80 35.28
CA ARG A 227 -26.13 -2.28 34.87
C ARG A 227 -26.87 -2.92 36.04
N ASP A 228 -28.18 -2.71 36.11
CA ASP A 228 -29.05 -3.47 37.03
C ASP A 228 -29.36 -4.87 36.47
N ALA A 229 -30.06 -5.68 37.25
CA ALA A 229 -30.47 -7.05 36.85
C ALA A 229 -31.41 -7.05 35.62
N HIS A 230 -31.93 -5.91 35.19
CA HIS A 230 -32.76 -5.75 33.99
C HIS A 230 -31.97 -5.16 32.81
N GLY A 231 -30.65 -4.98 32.96
CA GLY A 231 -29.77 -4.45 31.92
C GLY A 231 -29.76 -2.93 31.78
N ARG A 232 -30.46 -2.19 32.67
CA ARG A 232 -30.54 -0.72 32.61
C ARG A 232 -29.28 -0.10 33.20
N ILE A 233 -28.76 0.94 32.52
CA ILE A 233 -27.58 1.69 32.96
C ILE A 233 -27.95 2.52 34.19
N GLN A 234 -27.22 2.29 35.29
CA GLN A 234 -27.40 3.00 36.56
C GLN A 234 -26.40 4.16 36.75
N GLY A 235 -25.35 4.21 35.96
CA GLY A 235 -24.29 5.22 36.02
C GLY A 235 -22.91 4.67 35.74
N ASN A 236 -21.89 5.51 35.95
CA ASN A 236 -20.49 5.08 35.79
C ASN A 236 -20.05 4.26 37.01
N TYR A 237 -19.31 3.20 36.76
CA TYR A 237 -18.69 2.41 37.84
C TYR A 237 -17.70 3.27 38.62
N GLN A 238 -17.83 3.30 39.94
CA GLN A 238 -17.01 4.11 40.86
C GLN A 238 -16.77 5.56 40.37
N ASN A 239 -17.82 6.22 39.89
CA ASN A 239 -17.78 7.58 39.37
C ASN A 239 -16.78 7.76 38.21
N GLY A 240 -16.48 6.71 37.44
CA GLY A 240 -15.57 6.75 36.30
C GLY A 240 -14.08 6.61 36.64
N ALA A 241 -13.73 6.18 37.86
CA ALA A 241 -12.32 6.04 38.27
C ALA A 241 -11.53 5.03 37.43
N PHE A 242 -12.21 4.09 36.78
CA PHE A 242 -11.60 3.08 35.89
C PHE A 242 -11.82 3.38 34.40
N ASP A 243 -12.44 4.50 34.07
CA ASP A 243 -12.60 4.91 32.67
C ASP A 243 -11.26 5.32 32.08
N ARG A 244 -10.99 4.89 30.84
CA ARG A 244 -9.85 5.36 30.05
C ARG A 244 -10.37 6.23 28.90
N ARG A 245 -9.87 7.45 28.82
CA ARG A 245 -10.20 8.35 27.71
C ARG A 245 -9.53 7.88 26.42
N PRO A 246 -10.18 8.03 25.27
CA PRO A 246 -9.55 7.71 23.98
C PRO A 246 -8.41 8.70 23.70
N VAL A 247 -7.31 8.20 23.14
CA VAL A 247 -6.17 9.03 22.69
C VAL A 247 -6.29 9.21 21.18
N PRO A 248 -6.42 10.46 20.68
CA PRO A 248 -6.50 10.73 19.25
C PRO A 248 -5.28 10.21 18.49
N GLY A 249 -5.49 9.78 17.25
CA GLY A 249 -4.42 9.44 16.34
C GLY A 249 -3.53 10.64 15.98
N LYS A 250 -2.30 10.38 15.60
CA LYS A 250 -1.31 11.39 15.23
C LYS A 250 -1.55 11.89 13.81
N ASN A 251 -1.42 13.19 13.61
CA ASN A 251 -1.55 13.79 12.28
C ASN A 251 -0.28 13.54 11.46
N LEU A 252 -0.47 13.34 10.15
CA LEU A 252 0.61 13.16 9.19
C LEU A 252 0.68 14.35 8.23
N THR A 253 1.90 14.81 7.97
CA THR A 253 2.17 15.70 6.85
C THR A 253 2.90 14.90 5.78
N LEU A 254 2.32 14.81 4.59
CA LEU A 254 2.93 14.15 3.45
C LEU A 254 3.99 15.04 2.80
N SER A 255 4.90 14.41 2.08
CA SER A 255 5.87 15.09 1.21
C SER A 255 5.28 15.52 -0.15
N ILE A 256 4.07 15.05 -0.45
CA ILE A 256 3.36 15.28 -1.70
C ILE A 256 2.97 16.75 -1.85
N ASP A 257 3.26 17.32 -3.01
CA ASP A 257 2.68 18.61 -3.45
C ASP A 257 1.37 18.34 -4.18
N LEU A 258 0.26 18.79 -3.60
CA LEU A 258 -1.08 18.53 -4.14
C LEU A 258 -1.29 19.14 -5.53
N LYS A 259 -0.68 20.31 -5.83
CA LYS A 259 -0.82 20.93 -7.15
C LYS A 259 -0.07 20.11 -8.21
N LEU A 260 1.12 19.65 -7.86
CA LEU A 260 1.92 18.79 -8.73
C LEU A 260 1.24 17.44 -8.97
N GLN A 261 0.67 16.84 -7.92
CA GLN A 261 -0.09 15.59 -8.02
C GLN A 261 -1.30 15.74 -8.96
N ALA A 262 -2.08 16.80 -8.76
CA ALA A 262 -3.26 17.09 -9.59
C ALA A 262 -2.90 17.29 -11.07
N LEU A 263 -1.81 18.01 -11.35
CA LEU A 263 -1.31 18.18 -12.71
C LEU A 263 -0.90 16.83 -13.31
N GLY A 264 -0.16 16.03 -12.57
CA GLY A 264 0.29 14.71 -13.04
C GLY A 264 -0.87 13.78 -13.37
N GLU A 265 -1.90 13.70 -12.53
CA GLU A 265 -3.11 12.90 -12.79
C GLU A 265 -3.87 13.43 -14.01
N ARG A 266 -3.96 14.76 -14.18
CA ARG A 266 -4.55 15.40 -15.35
C ARG A 266 -3.80 15.02 -16.64
N LEU A 267 -2.46 15.10 -16.64
CA LEU A 267 -1.62 14.78 -17.80
C LEU A 267 -1.70 13.30 -18.17
N MET A 268 -1.91 12.42 -17.20
CA MET A 268 -2.02 10.97 -17.40
C MET A 268 -3.45 10.50 -17.70
N GLN A 269 -4.44 11.39 -17.76
CA GLN A 269 -5.80 11.03 -18.10
C GLN A 269 -5.87 10.33 -19.47
N GLY A 270 -6.58 9.21 -19.57
CA GLY A 270 -6.70 8.41 -20.81
C GLY A 270 -5.42 7.67 -21.23
N LYS A 271 -4.44 7.52 -20.34
CA LYS A 271 -3.17 6.82 -20.56
C LYS A 271 -2.94 5.77 -19.48
N ILE A 272 -2.09 4.78 -19.76
CA ILE A 272 -1.62 3.81 -18.77
C ILE A 272 -0.17 4.15 -18.45
N GLY A 273 0.20 4.12 -17.18
CA GLY A 273 1.57 4.36 -16.79
C GLY A 273 1.72 4.99 -15.41
N ALA A 274 2.83 5.70 -15.20
CA ALA A 274 3.14 6.31 -13.91
C ALA A 274 4.01 7.56 -14.06
N ILE A 275 3.88 8.48 -13.10
CA ILE A 275 4.81 9.57 -12.85
C ILE A 275 5.29 9.47 -11.41
N VAL A 276 6.60 9.55 -11.19
CA VAL A 276 7.19 9.65 -9.85
C VAL A 276 8.17 10.81 -9.85
N ALA A 277 7.99 11.74 -8.92
CA ALA A 277 8.89 12.87 -8.71
C ALA A 277 9.43 12.83 -7.28
N ILE A 278 10.73 13.02 -7.12
CA ILE A 278 11.47 12.94 -5.85
C ILE A 278 12.28 14.24 -5.67
N GLU A 279 12.32 14.76 -4.45
CA GLU A 279 13.26 15.80 -4.05
C GLU A 279 14.63 15.16 -3.78
N PRO A 280 15.67 15.41 -4.61
CA PRO A 280 16.94 14.67 -4.49
C PRO A 280 17.64 14.86 -3.16
N SER A 281 17.52 16.03 -2.55
CA SER A 281 18.21 16.40 -1.31
C SER A 281 17.67 15.71 -0.06
N THR A 282 16.44 15.16 -0.11
CA THR A 282 15.76 14.58 1.06
C THR A 282 15.22 13.17 0.81
N GLY A 283 14.95 12.77 -0.44
CA GLY A 283 14.23 11.56 -0.79
C GLY A 283 12.71 11.69 -0.68
N GLU A 284 12.20 12.87 -0.31
CA GLU A 284 10.77 13.15 -0.25
C GLU A 284 10.13 12.97 -1.63
N VAL A 285 9.07 12.15 -1.72
CA VAL A 285 8.30 11.97 -2.94
C VAL A 285 7.35 13.17 -3.10
N LEU A 286 7.58 13.98 -4.14
CA LEU A 286 6.81 15.18 -4.43
C LEU A 286 5.48 14.89 -5.12
N CYS A 287 5.47 13.82 -5.91
CA CYS A 287 4.33 13.39 -6.69
C CYS A 287 4.46 11.91 -7.03
N MET A 288 3.36 11.17 -6.95
CA MET A 288 3.30 9.76 -7.36
C MET A 288 1.95 9.49 -8.02
N VAL A 289 1.95 9.41 -9.34
CA VAL A 289 0.77 9.13 -10.16
C VAL A 289 0.83 7.72 -10.70
N SER A 290 -0.26 6.98 -10.53
CA SER A 290 -0.49 5.70 -11.21
C SER A 290 -1.76 5.85 -12.06
N SER A 291 -1.67 5.59 -13.34
CA SER A 291 -2.80 5.72 -14.27
C SER A 291 -3.08 4.39 -14.97
N PRO A 292 -4.37 4.02 -15.17
CA PRO A 292 -5.57 4.72 -14.70
C PRO A 292 -5.65 4.80 -13.17
N THR A 293 -6.18 5.90 -12.67
CA THR A 293 -6.44 6.12 -11.25
C THR A 293 -7.95 6.05 -10.95
N TYR A 294 -8.31 6.28 -9.70
CA TYR A 294 -9.69 6.40 -9.26
C TYR A 294 -9.81 7.56 -8.25
N ASP A 295 -11.03 8.06 -8.07
CA ASP A 295 -11.32 9.07 -7.06
C ASP A 295 -11.38 8.40 -5.67
N PRO A 296 -10.50 8.76 -4.70
CA PRO A 296 -10.51 8.17 -3.36
C PRO A 296 -11.83 8.38 -2.62
N ARG A 297 -12.61 9.42 -2.96
CA ARG A 297 -13.89 9.73 -2.33
C ARG A 297 -14.96 8.65 -2.55
N ILE A 298 -14.85 7.84 -3.60
CA ILE A 298 -15.78 6.73 -3.82
C ILE A 298 -15.48 5.50 -2.95
N MET A 299 -14.30 5.49 -2.30
CA MET A 299 -13.87 4.39 -1.43
C MET A 299 -14.24 4.63 0.04
N VAL A 300 -15.29 5.40 0.28
CA VAL A 300 -15.80 5.76 1.60
C VAL A 300 -17.26 5.29 1.76
N GLY A 301 -17.65 5.02 2.98
CA GLY A 301 -19.04 4.76 3.32
C GLY A 301 -19.56 3.40 2.85
N ARG A 302 -20.89 3.27 2.84
CA ARG A 302 -21.59 2.01 2.50
C ARG A 302 -21.33 1.51 1.08
N SER A 303 -21.06 2.42 0.14
CA SER A 303 -20.81 2.08 -1.28
C SER A 303 -19.40 1.54 -1.54
N ARG A 304 -18.48 1.64 -0.57
CA ARG A 304 -17.08 1.23 -0.73
C ARG A 304 -16.92 -0.18 -1.31
N SER A 305 -17.59 -1.18 -0.73
CA SER A 305 -17.47 -2.58 -1.18
C SER A 305 -17.98 -2.79 -2.61
N LYS A 306 -19.03 -2.08 -3.01
CA LYS A 306 -19.56 -2.09 -4.40
C LYS A 306 -18.53 -1.44 -5.33
N ASN A 307 -18.03 -0.27 -4.98
CA ASN A 307 -17.06 0.48 -5.78
C ASN A 307 -15.73 -0.26 -5.90
N HIS A 308 -15.24 -0.88 -4.82
CA HIS A 308 -14.05 -1.72 -4.85
C HIS A 308 -14.20 -2.89 -5.82
N ARG A 309 -15.34 -3.60 -5.82
CA ARG A 309 -15.60 -4.69 -6.77
C ARG A 309 -15.63 -4.18 -8.22
N MET A 310 -16.26 -3.03 -8.47
CA MET A 310 -16.28 -2.40 -9.79
C MET A 310 -14.86 -2.05 -10.27
N LEU A 311 -14.03 -1.44 -9.41
CA LEU A 311 -12.65 -1.11 -9.73
C LEU A 311 -11.77 -2.36 -9.93
N SER A 312 -11.99 -3.41 -9.14
CA SER A 312 -11.27 -4.69 -9.25
C SER A 312 -11.60 -5.44 -10.54
N ALA A 313 -12.84 -5.35 -11.00
CA ALA A 313 -13.30 -5.95 -12.26
C ALA A 313 -12.86 -5.16 -13.50
N ASN A 314 -12.34 -3.95 -13.33
CA ASN A 314 -11.92 -3.11 -14.44
C ASN A 314 -10.65 -3.68 -15.11
N PRO A 315 -10.67 -3.99 -16.43
CA PRO A 315 -9.54 -4.60 -17.14
C PRO A 315 -8.27 -3.72 -17.14
N TRP A 316 -8.42 -2.42 -16.95
CA TRP A 316 -7.31 -1.48 -16.88
C TRP A 316 -6.65 -1.39 -15.50
N LYS A 317 -7.15 -2.15 -14.51
CA LYS A 317 -6.59 -2.31 -13.16
C LYS A 317 -6.31 -0.97 -12.46
N PRO A 318 -7.31 -0.11 -12.23
CA PRO A 318 -7.10 1.19 -11.60
C PRO A 318 -6.63 1.10 -10.14
N LEU A 319 -6.82 -0.04 -9.45
CA LEU A 319 -6.32 -0.26 -8.09
C LEU A 319 -4.80 -0.56 -8.04
N LEU A 320 -4.18 -0.87 -9.19
CA LEU A 320 -2.75 -1.18 -9.23
C LEU A 320 -1.92 0.10 -9.13
N ASN A 321 -1.10 0.21 -8.09
CA ASN A 321 -0.11 1.29 -8.00
C ASN A 321 1.09 1.01 -8.91
N ARG A 322 1.01 1.45 -10.16
CA ARG A 322 2.06 1.22 -11.16
C ARG A 322 3.39 1.87 -10.81
N SER A 323 3.37 2.93 -10.02
CA SER A 323 4.58 3.67 -9.63
C SER A 323 5.59 2.80 -8.88
N ILE A 324 5.09 1.87 -8.04
CA ILE A 324 5.92 1.01 -7.19
C ILE A 324 5.74 -0.49 -7.49
N MET A 325 4.67 -0.86 -8.20
CA MET A 325 4.34 -2.27 -8.51
C MET A 325 4.54 -2.62 -9.97
N GLY A 326 4.45 -1.65 -10.88
CA GLY A 326 4.73 -1.84 -12.30
C GLY A 326 6.21 -2.19 -12.49
N GLN A 327 6.49 -3.25 -13.23
CA GLN A 327 7.86 -3.68 -13.56
C GLN A 327 8.01 -3.63 -15.07
N TYR A 328 8.85 -2.72 -15.53
CA TYR A 328 8.98 -2.37 -16.94
C TYR A 328 10.42 -2.36 -17.39
N PRO A 329 10.72 -2.69 -18.65
CA PRO A 329 12.02 -2.38 -19.22
C PRO A 329 12.28 -0.87 -19.16
N PRO A 330 13.41 -0.42 -18.57
CA PRO A 330 13.70 1.01 -18.47
C PRO A 330 14.08 1.67 -19.81
N GLY A 331 14.36 0.87 -20.82
CA GLY A 331 14.84 1.35 -22.10
C GLY A 331 16.11 2.20 -21.96
N SER A 332 16.27 3.16 -22.85
CA SER A 332 17.48 4.00 -22.92
C SER A 332 17.74 4.91 -21.70
N THR A 333 16.83 5.03 -20.72
CA THR A 333 17.14 5.68 -19.44
C THR A 333 18.23 4.93 -18.68
N PHE A 334 18.29 3.60 -18.86
CA PHE A 334 19.27 2.72 -18.26
C PHE A 334 20.70 2.95 -18.77
N LYS A 335 20.89 3.60 -19.93
CA LYS A 335 22.21 3.95 -20.47
C LYS A 335 23.02 4.86 -19.55
N THR A 336 22.36 5.65 -18.71
CA THR A 336 23.05 6.47 -17.70
C THR A 336 23.76 5.63 -16.65
N SER A 337 23.13 4.55 -16.15
CA SER A 337 23.76 3.62 -15.21
C SER A 337 24.88 2.78 -15.89
N GLN A 338 24.69 2.44 -17.16
CA GLN A 338 25.74 1.78 -17.96
C GLN A 338 26.98 2.68 -18.11
N ALA A 339 26.78 3.95 -18.49
CA ALA A 339 27.87 4.92 -18.61
C ALA A 339 28.65 5.06 -17.30
N LEU A 340 27.95 5.19 -16.17
CA LEU A 340 28.57 5.24 -14.83
C LEU A 340 29.44 4.00 -14.57
N THR A 341 28.91 2.83 -14.87
CA THR A 341 29.62 1.55 -14.67
C THR A 341 30.86 1.46 -15.56
N TYR A 342 30.71 1.75 -16.88
CA TYR A 342 31.83 1.65 -17.82
C TYR A 342 32.94 2.65 -17.54
N LEU A 343 32.61 3.89 -17.13
CA LEU A 343 33.59 4.89 -16.71
C LEU A 343 34.38 4.43 -15.49
N ASN A 344 33.68 3.97 -14.45
CA ASN A 344 34.33 3.58 -13.19
C ASN A 344 35.16 2.30 -13.35
N GLU A 345 34.74 1.38 -14.23
CA GLU A 345 35.49 0.19 -14.56
C GLU A 345 36.61 0.44 -15.60
N GLY A 346 36.77 1.68 -16.07
CA GLY A 346 37.79 2.01 -17.06
C GLY A 346 37.60 1.29 -18.40
N ILE A 347 36.39 0.85 -18.72
CA ILE A 347 36.01 0.28 -20.00
C ILE A 347 35.97 1.37 -21.06
N ILE A 348 35.52 2.56 -20.66
CA ILE A 348 35.52 3.77 -21.47
C ILE A 348 36.13 4.95 -20.72
N THR A 349 36.58 5.94 -21.48
CA THR A 349 36.87 7.29 -21.04
C THR A 349 35.84 8.25 -21.61
N PRO A 350 35.73 9.50 -21.16
CA PRO A 350 34.84 10.49 -21.78
C PRO A 350 35.06 10.71 -23.29
N SER A 351 36.31 10.49 -23.76
CA SER A 351 36.72 10.65 -25.16
C SER A 351 36.68 9.34 -25.98
N THR A 352 36.38 8.19 -25.35
CA THR A 352 36.25 6.92 -26.07
C THR A 352 35.15 7.01 -27.10
N MET A 353 35.48 6.72 -28.36
CA MET A 353 34.56 6.75 -29.48
C MET A 353 34.28 5.32 -29.99
N PHE A 354 33.01 5.06 -30.25
CA PHE A 354 32.58 3.83 -30.92
C PHE A 354 31.83 4.14 -32.21
N PRO A 355 32.02 3.30 -33.26
CA PRO A 355 31.29 3.46 -34.51
C PRO A 355 29.82 3.05 -34.35
N CYS A 356 28.96 3.74 -35.08
CA CYS A 356 27.54 3.39 -35.21
C CYS A 356 27.16 3.52 -36.70
N HIS A 357 26.88 2.40 -37.34
CA HIS A 357 26.40 2.31 -38.72
C HIS A 357 24.90 1.97 -38.68
N HIS A 358 24.05 2.91 -38.20
CA HIS A 358 22.62 2.70 -37.88
C HIS A 358 22.36 1.56 -36.90
N GLY A 359 23.36 1.15 -36.10
CA GLY A 359 23.25 0.11 -35.08
C GLY A 359 24.57 -0.52 -34.69
N PHE A 360 24.46 -1.50 -33.77
CA PHE A 360 25.54 -2.41 -33.42
C PHE A 360 25.43 -3.64 -34.31
N TYR A 361 26.47 -3.91 -35.07
CA TYR A 361 26.59 -5.08 -35.94
C TYR A 361 27.83 -5.87 -35.55
N PHE A 362 27.65 -7.07 -35.06
CA PHE A 362 28.77 -7.93 -34.71
C PHE A 362 28.37 -9.40 -34.68
N ARG A 363 29.13 -10.25 -35.44
CA ARG A 363 28.93 -11.71 -35.52
C ARG A 363 27.48 -12.14 -35.78
N GLY A 364 26.81 -11.46 -36.70
CA GLY A 364 25.43 -11.77 -37.10
C GLY A 364 24.35 -11.19 -36.16
N LEU A 365 24.73 -10.56 -35.06
CA LEU A 365 23.78 -9.86 -34.19
C LEU A 365 23.64 -8.40 -34.61
N HIS A 366 22.41 -7.92 -34.69
CA HIS A 366 22.08 -6.54 -35.00
C HIS A 366 21.20 -5.93 -33.93
N VAL A 367 21.59 -4.76 -33.39
CA VAL A 367 20.78 -3.92 -32.54
C VAL A 367 20.66 -2.54 -33.19
N GLY A 368 19.51 -2.23 -33.76
CA GLY A 368 19.27 -1.01 -34.52
C GLY A 368 19.46 0.27 -33.68
N CYS A 369 19.77 1.37 -34.35
CA CYS A 369 19.92 2.68 -33.75
C CYS A 369 19.27 3.78 -34.63
N HIS A 370 18.90 4.88 -34.00
CA HIS A 370 18.40 6.07 -34.73
C HIS A 370 19.53 6.73 -35.54
N GLY A 371 19.16 7.52 -36.55
CA GLY A 371 20.11 8.29 -37.35
C GLY A 371 20.79 9.38 -36.51
N HIS A 372 22.11 9.39 -36.52
CA HIS A 372 22.98 10.39 -35.89
C HIS A 372 24.40 10.30 -36.44
N GLY A 373 25.25 11.29 -36.15
CA GLY A 373 26.68 11.26 -36.54
C GLY A 373 27.42 10.09 -35.92
N SER A 374 28.51 9.63 -36.58
CA SER A 374 29.35 8.52 -36.15
C SER A 374 30.82 8.78 -36.57
N PRO A 375 31.81 8.43 -35.72
CA PRO A 375 31.72 7.86 -34.38
C PRO A 375 31.31 8.90 -33.31
N LEU A 376 30.83 8.43 -32.15
CA LEU A 376 30.40 9.27 -31.04
C LEU A 376 31.23 9.02 -29.77
N ALA A 377 31.54 10.11 -29.07
CA ALA A 377 32.03 10.06 -27.68
C ALA A 377 30.88 10.02 -26.68
N LEU A 378 31.18 9.73 -25.39
CA LEU A 378 30.20 9.52 -24.32
C LEU A 378 29.11 10.60 -24.26
N ARG A 379 29.49 11.90 -24.24
CA ARG A 379 28.54 13.01 -24.12
C ARG A 379 27.47 12.98 -25.22
N TYR A 380 27.90 12.77 -26.47
CA TYR A 380 26.99 12.73 -27.61
C TYR A 380 26.25 11.40 -27.73
N SER A 381 26.83 10.30 -27.26
CA SER A 381 26.14 9.01 -27.20
C SER A 381 24.93 9.05 -26.25
N LEU A 382 25.01 9.81 -25.15
CA LEU A 382 23.88 10.10 -24.25
C LEU A 382 22.88 11.06 -24.91
N ALA A 383 23.36 12.12 -25.55
CA ALA A 383 22.53 13.13 -26.19
C ALA A 383 21.65 12.54 -27.31
N THR A 384 22.23 11.70 -28.17
CA THR A 384 21.54 11.05 -29.29
C THR A 384 20.95 9.70 -28.95
N SER A 385 21.18 9.21 -27.72
CA SER A 385 20.73 7.88 -27.28
C SER A 385 21.24 6.70 -28.12
N CYS A 386 22.52 6.74 -28.57
CA CYS A 386 23.11 5.73 -29.42
C CYS A 386 23.08 4.34 -28.77
N ASN A 387 22.48 3.32 -29.41
CA ASN A 387 22.45 1.94 -28.92
C ASN A 387 23.82 1.27 -29.09
N ALA A 388 24.48 1.46 -30.25
CA ALA A 388 25.74 0.83 -30.54
C ALA A 388 26.81 1.13 -29.50
N TYR A 389 26.88 2.39 -29.01
CA TYR A 389 27.86 2.80 -28.01
C TYR A 389 27.78 1.94 -26.73
N TYR A 390 26.57 1.70 -26.25
CA TYR A 390 26.35 0.93 -25.01
C TYR A 390 26.48 -0.58 -25.23
N CYS A 391 26.13 -1.06 -26.42
CA CYS A 391 26.39 -2.44 -26.80
C CYS A 391 27.92 -2.74 -26.83
N TRP A 392 28.71 -1.87 -27.44
CA TRP A 392 30.16 -1.99 -27.42
C TRP A 392 30.74 -1.96 -26.00
N GLY A 393 30.28 -1.02 -25.17
CA GLY A 393 30.71 -0.91 -23.77
C GLY A 393 30.45 -2.20 -22.99
N LEU A 394 29.24 -2.77 -23.08
CA LEU A 394 28.91 -4.03 -22.39
C LEU A 394 29.69 -5.20 -22.95
N TYR A 395 29.80 -5.30 -24.27
CA TYR A 395 30.55 -6.36 -24.91
C TYR A 395 32.01 -6.39 -24.43
N TYR A 396 32.67 -5.23 -24.39
CA TYR A 396 34.05 -5.13 -23.90
C TYR A 396 34.14 -5.37 -22.38
N MET A 397 33.14 -4.96 -21.57
CA MET A 397 33.14 -5.21 -20.14
C MET A 397 33.04 -6.73 -19.88
N ILE A 398 31.98 -7.37 -20.38
CA ILE A 398 31.71 -8.80 -20.10
C ILE A 398 32.81 -9.70 -20.72
N GLY A 399 33.35 -9.31 -21.86
CA GLY A 399 34.45 -10.05 -22.55
C GLY A 399 35.84 -9.86 -21.95
N ASN A 400 36.02 -8.94 -20.99
CA ASN A 400 37.33 -8.60 -20.43
C ASN A 400 37.82 -9.62 -19.38
N LYS A 401 38.15 -10.83 -19.88
CA LYS A 401 38.68 -11.90 -19.01
C LYS A 401 39.99 -11.51 -18.33
N LYS A 402 40.81 -10.64 -18.93
CA LYS A 402 42.06 -10.18 -18.33
C LYS A 402 41.81 -9.43 -17.02
N LYS A 403 40.75 -8.63 -16.97
CA LYS A 403 40.39 -7.85 -15.78
C LYS A 403 39.57 -8.66 -14.77
N TYR A 404 38.61 -9.44 -15.24
CA TYR A 404 37.62 -10.09 -14.35
C TYR A 404 37.84 -11.58 -14.14
N GLY A 405 38.73 -12.22 -14.92
CA GLY A 405 38.98 -13.64 -14.88
C GLY A 405 37.94 -14.45 -15.64
N SER A 406 36.65 -14.17 -15.47
CA SER A 406 35.54 -14.88 -16.13
C SER A 406 34.41 -13.91 -16.53
N VAL A 407 33.52 -14.39 -17.41
CA VAL A 407 32.30 -13.64 -17.79
C VAL A 407 31.33 -13.53 -16.62
N GLN A 408 31.32 -14.54 -15.74
CA GLN A 408 30.50 -14.55 -14.52
C GLN A 408 30.93 -13.43 -13.57
N ASN A 409 32.21 -13.29 -13.30
CA ASN A 409 32.74 -12.23 -12.45
C ASN A 409 32.48 -10.83 -13.04
N ALA A 410 32.63 -10.67 -14.35
CA ALA A 410 32.32 -9.43 -15.04
C ALA A 410 30.84 -9.06 -14.88
N MET A 411 29.92 -10.03 -15.03
CA MET A 411 28.50 -9.86 -14.86
C MET A 411 28.12 -9.50 -13.41
N ASN A 412 28.71 -10.18 -12.43
CA ASN A 412 28.48 -9.90 -11.02
C ASN A 412 29.01 -8.50 -10.64
N THR A 413 30.17 -8.09 -11.19
CA THR A 413 30.69 -6.73 -11.01
C THR A 413 29.71 -5.69 -11.60
N TRP A 414 29.21 -5.93 -12.81
CA TRP A 414 28.20 -5.07 -13.42
C TRP A 414 26.94 -4.99 -12.54
N ARG A 415 26.42 -6.14 -12.07
CA ARG A 415 25.26 -6.21 -11.20
C ARG A 415 25.46 -5.43 -9.90
N ASP A 416 26.64 -5.50 -9.29
CA ASP A 416 26.94 -4.77 -8.07
C ASP A 416 26.80 -3.25 -8.23
N TYR A 417 27.19 -2.69 -9.38
CA TYR A 417 26.93 -1.29 -9.69
C TYR A 417 25.44 -1.02 -9.77
N MET A 418 24.68 -1.87 -10.46
CA MET A 418 23.22 -1.72 -10.59
C MET A 418 22.52 -1.77 -9.23
N VAL A 419 22.91 -2.74 -8.39
CA VAL A 419 22.38 -2.86 -7.02
C VAL A 419 22.73 -1.64 -6.17
N SER A 420 23.95 -1.12 -6.26
CA SER A 420 24.36 0.08 -5.53
C SER A 420 23.55 1.33 -5.91
N MET A 421 22.97 1.38 -7.11
CA MET A 421 22.10 2.46 -7.59
C MET A 421 20.61 2.26 -7.23
N GLY A 422 20.27 1.22 -6.46
CA GLY A 422 18.91 0.97 -5.99
C GLY A 422 18.09 0.02 -6.86
N PHE A 423 18.72 -0.81 -7.71
CA PHE A 423 18.02 -1.73 -8.59
C PHE A 423 18.03 -3.17 -8.08
N GLY A 424 17.03 -3.96 -8.43
CA GLY A 424 16.95 -5.38 -8.13
C GLY A 424 16.55 -5.74 -6.71
N TYR A 425 16.22 -4.76 -5.87
CA TYR A 425 15.65 -4.92 -4.54
C TYR A 425 14.60 -3.84 -4.26
N LYS A 426 13.85 -3.97 -3.18
CA LYS A 426 12.91 -2.94 -2.73
C LYS A 426 13.69 -1.78 -2.12
N LEU A 427 13.45 -0.56 -2.57
CA LEU A 427 14.08 0.64 -2.01
C LEU A 427 13.68 0.90 -0.55
N GLY A 428 12.49 0.41 -0.16
CA GLY A 428 11.95 0.56 1.19
C GLY A 428 11.06 1.77 1.35
N ILE A 429 10.33 2.17 0.29
CA ILE A 429 9.32 3.23 0.39
C ILE A 429 8.28 2.89 1.44
N ASP A 430 7.81 3.89 2.16
CA ASP A 430 6.79 3.81 3.21
C ASP A 430 5.36 3.55 2.69
N LEU A 431 5.24 2.84 1.57
CA LEU A 431 3.98 2.37 0.99
C LEU A 431 3.99 0.86 0.80
N PRO A 432 2.84 0.17 0.98
CA PRO A 432 2.79 -1.28 0.83
C PRO A 432 2.82 -1.69 -0.65
N GLY A 433 3.34 -2.89 -0.91
CA GLY A 433 3.27 -3.53 -2.22
C GLY A 433 4.44 -3.25 -3.17
N GLU A 434 5.49 -2.55 -2.73
CA GLU A 434 6.67 -2.28 -3.55
C GLU A 434 7.26 -3.57 -4.15
N LYS A 435 7.60 -3.50 -5.45
CA LYS A 435 8.27 -4.57 -6.20
C LYS A 435 9.76 -4.25 -6.39
N ARG A 436 10.58 -5.31 -6.41
CA ARG A 436 12.05 -5.17 -6.48
C ARG A 436 12.60 -4.90 -7.88
N GLY A 437 11.79 -5.07 -8.93
CA GLY A 437 12.31 -5.16 -10.29
C GLY A 437 13.12 -6.44 -10.52
N LEU A 438 13.85 -6.50 -11.64
CA LEU A 438 14.75 -7.59 -11.97
C LEU A 438 16.06 -7.04 -12.54
N ILE A 439 17.16 -7.40 -11.92
CA ILE A 439 18.53 -7.23 -12.43
C ILE A 439 19.17 -8.62 -12.42
N PRO A 440 19.48 -9.19 -13.58
CA PRO A 440 20.07 -10.52 -13.66
C PRO A 440 21.49 -10.56 -13.08
N ASN A 441 21.89 -11.72 -12.57
CA ASN A 441 23.26 -12.05 -12.15
C ASN A 441 23.85 -13.16 -13.03
N ALA A 442 25.07 -13.55 -12.74
CA ALA A 442 25.72 -14.65 -13.47
C ALA A 442 24.95 -15.96 -13.38
N ASP A 443 24.46 -16.34 -12.18
CA ASP A 443 23.71 -17.57 -11.95
C ASP A 443 22.42 -17.62 -12.78
N PHE A 444 21.75 -16.47 -12.97
CA PHE A 444 20.58 -16.39 -13.84
C PHE A 444 20.89 -16.86 -15.26
N TYR A 445 22.03 -16.39 -15.82
CA TYR A 445 22.45 -16.78 -17.17
C TYR A 445 23.07 -18.17 -17.23
N ASP A 446 23.82 -18.58 -16.22
CA ASP A 446 24.36 -19.94 -16.12
C ASP A 446 23.23 -20.97 -16.09
N ASN A 447 22.16 -20.71 -15.35
CA ASN A 447 20.99 -21.59 -15.33
C ASN A 447 20.25 -21.59 -16.67
N ALA A 448 20.06 -20.40 -17.30
CA ALA A 448 19.31 -20.27 -18.55
C ALA A 448 20.08 -20.88 -19.74
N TYR A 449 21.41 -20.74 -19.79
CA TYR A 449 22.27 -21.13 -20.91
C TYR A 449 23.28 -22.24 -20.57
N LYS A 450 23.11 -22.93 -19.43
CA LYS A 450 23.99 -24.02 -18.97
C LYS A 450 25.47 -23.60 -18.94
N GLY A 451 25.76 -22.38 -18.51
CA GLY A 451 27.11 -21.81 -18.47
C GLY A 451 27.68 -21.36 -19.83
N SER A 452 26.96 -21.58 -20.93
CA SER A 452 27.43 -21.27 -22.29
C SER A 452 26.85 -19.94 -22.80
N TRP A 453 27.33 -18.84 -22.24
CA TRP A 453 26.91 -17.48 -22.61
C TRP A 453 28.09 -16.50 -22.61
N ASN A 454 27.91 -15.35 -23.24
CA ASN A 454 28.94 -14.32 -23.38
C ASN A 454 28.31 -12.91 -23.50
N GLY A 455 29.10 -11.86 -23.70
CA GLY A 455 28.64 -10.49 -23.83
C GLY A 455 27.61 -10.24 -24.95
N LEU A 456 27.60 -11.08 -26.01
CA LEU A 456 26.58 -10.96 -27.07
C LEU A 456 25.25 -11.56 -26.65
N THR A 457 25.27 -12.64 -25.88
CA THR A 457 24.04 -13.28 -25.33
C THR A 457 23.23 -12.29 -24.49
N VAL A 458 23.91 -11.45 -23.71
CA VAL A 458 23.31 -10.52 -22.76
C VAL A 458 23.23 -9.08 -23.30
N ILE A 459 23.47 -8.85 -24.57
CA ILE A 459 23.69 -7.51 -25.15
C ILE A 459 22.48 -6.57 -24.93
N SER A 460 21.25 -7.11 -24.88
CA SER A 460 20.00 -6.34 -24.71
C SER A 460 19.96 -5.52 -23.43
N ILE A 461 20.62 -6.03 -22.35
CA ILE A 461 20.64 -5.30 -21.08
C ILE A 461 21.43 -3.98 -21.17
N SER A 462 22.34 -3.85 -22.15
CA SER A 462 23.11 -2.61 -22.36
C SER A 462 22.23 -1.40 -22.66
N ILE A 463 21.06 -1.63 -23.24
CA ILE A 463 20.10 -0.60 -23.63
C ILE A 463 18.83 -0.61 -22.77
N GLY A 464 18.85 -1.36 -21.65
CA GLY A 464 17.72 -1.45 -20.71
C GLY A 464 16.54 -2.26 -21.25
N GLN A 465 16.84 -3.30 -22.02
CA GLN A 465 15.90 -4.28 -22.57
C GLN A 465 16.26 -5.69 -22.08
N GLY A 466 15.62 -6.72 -22.63
CA GLY A 466 15.85 -8.09 -22.22
C GLY A 466 15.29 -8.36 -20.82
N GLU A 467 16.12 -8.90 -19.95
CA GLU A 467 15.72 -9.36 -18.62
C GLU A 467 15.60 -8.23 -17.59
N VAL A 468 16.14 -7.04 -17.91
CA VAL A 468 16.09 -5.89 -16.97
C VAL A 468 14.70 -5.32 -16.87
N ASN A 469 14.16 -5.30 -15.64
CA ASN A 469 12.88 -4.67 -15.32
C ASN A 469 13.02 -3.79 -14.08
N LEU A 470 12.55 -2.56 -14.16
CA LEU A 470 12.56 -1.58 -13.07
C LEU A 470 11.15 -1.06 -12.80
N THR A 471 10.92 -0.60 -11.58
CA THR A 471 9.72 0.19 -11.27
C THR A 471 9.94 1.66 -11.65
N PRO A 472 8.87 2.43 -11.95
CA PRO A 472 8.98 3.88 -12.15
C PRO A 472 9.64 4.59 -10.97
N LEU A 473 9.43 4.12 -9.74
CA LEU A 473 10.11 4.62 -8.54
C LEU A 473 11.63 4.43 -8.64
N GLN A 474 12.11 3.26 -9.08
CA GLN A 474 13.53 2.99 -9.26
C GLN A 474 14.15 3.87 -10.35
N ILE A 475 13.41 4.14 -11.43
CA ILE A 475 13.85 5.06 -12.49
C ILE A 475 13.95 6.50 -11.96
N ALA A 476 12.97 6.96 -11.17
CA ALA A 476 13.02 8.28 -10.54
C ALA A 476 14.17 8.39 -9.52
N ASN A 477 14.40 7.32 -8.74
CA ASN A 477 15.52 7.25 -7.81
C ASN A 477 16.89 7.30 -8.51
N LEU A 478 17.03 6.68 -9.70
CA LEU A 478 18.24 6.86 -10.52
C LEU A 478 18.42 8.33 -10.91
N GLY A 479 17.36 9.01 -11.31
CA GLY A 479 17.37 10.45 -11.59
C GLY A 479 17.85 11.26 -10.38
N ALA A 480 17.33 10.98 -9.18
CA ALA A 480 17.75 11.61 -7.94
C ALA A 480 19.21 11.29 -7.57
N THR A 481 19.64 10.05 -7.78
CA THR A 481 21.03 9.61 -7.56
C THR A 481 22.02 10.36 -8.45
N ILE A 482 21.66 10.55 -9.74
CA ILE A 482 22.49 11.30 -10.68
C ILE A 482 22.49 12.79 -10.32
N ALA A 483 21.34 13.34 -9.94
CA ALA A 483 21.20 14.71 -9.47
C ALA A 483 22.10 15.00 -8.25
N ASN A 484 22.19 14.07 -7.31
CA ASN A 484 23.04 14.14 -6.13
C ASN A 484 24.52 13.78 -6.36
N ARG A 485 24.88 13.36 -7.58
CA ARG A 485 26.27 12.95 -7.91
C ARG A 485 26.75 11.74 -7.11
N GLY A 486 25.89 10.72 -6.92
CA GLY A 486 26.31 9.41 -6.45
C GLY A 486 25.74 8.93 -5.11
N TYR A 487 24.70 9.56 -4.61
CA TYR A 487 23.96 9.04 -3.45
C TYR A 487 22.45 9.31 -3.59
N TYR A 488 21.65 8.56 -2.84
CA TYR A 488 20.20 8.77 -2.71
C TYR A 488 19.75 8.58 -1.27
N TYR A 489 18.58 9.06 -0.95
CA TYR A 489 17.83 8.73 0.26
C TYR A 489 16.72 7.74 -0.10
N VAL A 490 16.31 6.90 0.82
CA VAL A 490 15.14 6.04 0.62
C VAL A 490 13.93 6.92 0.32
N PRO A 491 13.29 6.76 -0.86
CA PRO A 491 12.10 7.54 -1.19
C PRO A 491 10.98 7.31 -0.18
N HIS A 492 10.29 8.38 0.25
CA HIS A 492 9.22 8.30 1.23
C HIS A 492 8.15 9.35 0.99
N VAL A 493 6.91 9.04 1.37
CA VAL A 493 5.74 9.91 1.18
C VAL A 493 5.30 10.63 2.45
N VAL A 494 5.77 10.22 3.63
CA VAL A 494 5.49 10.91 4.89
C VAL A 494 6.69 11.77 5.28
N LYS A 495 6.46 13.08 5.33
CA LYS A 495 7.45 14.09 5.72
C LYS A 495 7.54 14.27 7.23
N LYS A 496 6.38 14.20 7.93
CA LYS A 496 6.32 14.46 9.37
C LYS A 496 5.16 13.71 10.02
N ILE A 497 5.44 13.15 11.19
CA ILE A 497 4.47 12.55 12.10
C ILE A 497 4.36 13.46 13.33
N GLN A 498 3.14 13.80 13.75
CA GLN A 498 2.93 14.66 14.91
C GLN A 498 3.54 14.03 16.18
N GLY A 499 4.47 14.75 16.81
CA GLY A 499 5.11 14.30 18.06
C GLY A 499 6.13 13.16 17.91
N GLU A 500 6.45 12.74 16.69
CA GLU A 500 7.48 11.70 16.42
C GLU A 500 8.57 12.23 15.49
N LYS A 501 9.74 11.63 15.59
CA LYS A 501 10.80 11.80 14.58
C LYS A 501 10.61 10.82 13.45
N LEU A 502 10.96 11.23 12.24
CA LEU A 502 10.98 10.32 11.09
C LEU A 502 12.04 9.23 11.34
N ASP A 503 11.79 8.02 10.85
CA ASP A 503 12.73 6.92 10.93
C ASP A 503 14.05 7.29 10.24
N THR A 504 15.17 6.92 10.85
CA THR A 504 16.53 7.19 10.35
C THR A 504 16.80 6.56 8.99
N THR A 505 16.06 5.51 8.62
CA THR A 505 16.09 4.88 7.30
C THR A 505 15.87 5.90 6.18
N TYR A 506 14.97 6.86 6.39
CA TYR A 506 14.62 7.88 5.39
C TYR A 506 15.58 9.08 5.36
N THR A 507 16.41 9.23 6.38
CA THR A 507 17.36 10.36 6.50
C THR A 507 18.81 9.97 6.22
N ARG A 508 19.07 8.67 6.03
CA ARG A 508 20.41 8.12 5.75
C ARG A 508 20.72 8.17 4.26
N ARG A 509 21.94 8.63 3.91
CA ARG A 509 22.45 8.57 2.54
C ARG A 509 22.91 7.17 2.18
N HIS A 510 22.48 6.72 1.01
CA HIS A 510 22.94 5.48 0.38
C HIS A 510 23.89 5.84 -0.76
N TYR A 511 25.18 5.55 -0.58
CA TYR A 511 26.20 5.85 -1.59
C TYR A 511 26.32 4.71 -2.60
N THR A 512 26.49 5.09 -3.87
CA THR A 512 26.71 4.13 -4.97
C THR A 512 28.19 3.76 -5.08
N LYS A 513 28.47 2.70 -5.85
CA LYS A 513 29.87 2.30 -6.17
C LYS A 513 30.54 3.28 -7.14
N ALA A 514 29.77 3.98 -7.96
CA ALA A 514 30.30 4.90 -8.95
C ALA A 514 30.77 6.21 -8.30
N GLN A 515 31.92 6.69 -8.72
CA GLN A 515 32.56 7.89 -8.19
C GLN A 515 31.94 9.17 -8.77
N ARG A 516 32.04 10.27 -8.02
CA ARG A 516 31.45 11.57 -8.37
C ARG A 516 31.84 12.08 -9.75
N TRP A 517 33.10 11.94 -10.15
CA TRP A 517 33.57 12.42 -11.45
C TRP A 517 32.81 11.78 -12.62
N ALA A 518 32.46 10.49 -12.52
CA ALA A 518 31.70 9.80 -13.54
C ALA A 518 30.26 10.34 -13.65
N TYR A 519 29.65 10.70 -12.51
CA TYR A 519 28.35 11.37 -12.49
C TYR A 519 28.38 12.72 -13.21
N GLU A 520 29.44 13.53 -13.02
CA GLU A 520 29.57 14.81 -13.73
C GLU A 520 29.61 14.60 -15.27
N GLN A 521 30.31 13.57 -15.75
CA GLN A 521 30.32 13.25 -17.18
C GLN A 521 28.94 12.83 -17.71
N VAL A 522 28.19 12.03 -16.93
CA VAL A 522 26.82 11.61 -17.28
C VAL A 522 25.85 12.81 -17.27
N VAL A 523 25.97 13.70 -16.30
CA VAL A 523 25.17 14.95 -16.22
C VAL A 523 25.39 15.83 -17.43
N GLU A 524 26.64 16.00 -17.89
CA GLU A 524 26.93 16.75 -19.11
C GLU A 524 26.28 16.11 -20.35
N GLY A 525 26.28 14.77 -20.44
CA GLY A 525 25.57 14.06 -21.49
C GLY A 525 24.05 14.20 -21.42
N MET A 526 23.46 14.17 -20.22
CA MET A 526 22.03 14.41 -20.00
C MET A 526 21.64 15.85 -20.31
N ARG A 527 22.52 16.83 -20.00
CA ARG A 527 22.29 18.24 -20.39
C ARG A 527 22.37 18.40 -21.91
N ALA A 528 23.34 17.78 -22.56
CA ALA A 528 23.46 17.77 -24.02
C ALA A 528 22.23 17.18 -24.72
N SER A 529 21.60 16.16 -24.11
CA SER A 529 20.33 15.59 -24.60
C SER A 529 19.19 16.62 -24.63
N VAL A 530 19.18 17.55 -23.69
CA VAL A 530 18.17 18.62 -23.62
C VAL A 530 18.51 19.81 -24.53
N ILE A 531 19.79 20.15 -24.69
CA ILE A 531 20.18 21.27 -25.56
C ILE A 531 19.92 20.96 -27.03
N GLY A 532 20.34 19.83 -27.52
CA GLY A 532 20.27 19.49 -28.96
C GLY A 532 20.07 18.01 -29.25
N GLY A 533 19.60 17.23 -28.28
CA GLY A 533 19.37 15.79 -28.42
C GLY A 533 17.90 15.39 -28.29
N THR A 534 17.69 14.16 -27.85
CA THR A 534 16.35 13.52 -27.81
C THR A 534 15.38 14.13 -26.78
N CYS A 535 15.87 14.93 -25.83
CA CYS A 535 15.06 15.62 -24.82
C CYS A 535 14.85 17.11 -25.13
N HIS A 536 15.05 17.58 -26.37
CA HIS A 536 15.03 18.99 -26.72
C HIS A 536 13.75 19.73 -26.30
N SER A 537 12.60 19.10 -26.33
CA SER A 537 11.33 19.70 -25.92
C SER A 537 11.24 20.04 -24.41
N ALA A 538 12.21 19.60 -23.59
CA ALA A 538 12.35 20.00 -22.20
C ALA A 538 13.32 21.17 -21.98
N ASN A 539 13.89 21.75 -23.06
CA ASN A 539 14.82 22.87 -22.91
C ASN A 539 14.09 24.12 -22.42
N ARG A 540 14.65 24.78 -21.42
CA ARG A 540 14.12 25.98 -20.77
C ARG A 540 15.17 27.06 -20.72
N ALA A 541 14.72 28.32 -20.77
CA ALA A 541 15.61 29.48 -20.67
C ALA A 541 15.86 29.90 -19.20
N ASP A 542 14.92 29.62 -18.33
CA ASP A 542 14.87 30.05 -16.93
C ASP A 542 15.63 29.09 -15.97
N TYR A 543 15.79 27.82 -16.33
CA TYR A 543 16.59 26.85 -15.56
C TYR A 543 17.09 25.71 -16.46
N GLU A 544 18.20 25.09 -16.05
CA GLU A 544 18.81 24.01 -16.78
C GLU A 544 18.19 22.65 -16.43
N VAL A 545 17.58 21.99 -17.41
CA VAL A 545 17.09 20.61 -17.30
C VAL A 545 18.18 19.64 -17.77
N CYS A 546 18.35 18.55 -17.04
CA CYS A 546 19.12 17.38 -17.45
C CYS A 546 18.16 16.19 -17.63
N GLY A 547 18.20 15.52 -18.77
CA GLY A 547 17.22 14.48 -19.06
C GLY A 547 17.73 13.38 -19.98
N LYS A 548 17.05 12.25 -19.95
CA LYS A 548 17.28 11.11 -20.83
C LYS A 548 15.94 10.49 -21.24
N THR A 549 15.74 10.37 -22.55
CA THR A 549 14.62 9.60 -23.09
C THR A 549 14.85 8.12 -22.94
N GLY A 550 13.77 7.38 -22.75
CA GLY A 550 13.70 5.93 -22.92
C GLY A 550 12.62 5.58 -23.95
N THR A 551 12.87 4.57 -24.72
CA THR A 551 11.88 3.89 -25.56
C THR A 551 12.02 2.42 -25.26
N ALA A 552 10.98 1.83 -24.66
CA ALA A 552 11.00 0.41 -24.33
C ALA A 552 10.14 -0.34 -25.34
N GLN A 553 10.78 -1.26 -26.06
CA GLN A 553 10.13 -2.06 -27.11
C GLN A 553 9.01 -2.93 -26.52
N ASN A 554 7.92 -3.04 -27.25
CA ASN A 554 6.76 -3.83 -26.88
C ASN A 554 6.18 -4.51 -28.15
N ARG A 555 5.29 -5.50 -27.95
CA ARG A 555 4.58 -6.17 -29.09
C ARG A 555 3.61 -5.26 -29.85
N GLY A 556 3.27 -4.08 -29.27
CA GLY A 556 2.46 -3.04 -29.92
C GLY A 556 3.31 -1.80 -30.19
N GLN A 557 2.78 -0.63 -29.83
CA GLN A 557 3.59 0.59 -29.78
C GLN A 557 4.54 0.52 -28.59
N ASP A 558 5.73 1.08 -28.77
CA ASP A 558 6.73 1.19 -27.74
C ASP A 558 6.24 2.01 -26.53
N HIS A 559 6.83 1.81 -25.39
CA HIS A 559 6.54 2.60 -24.20
C HIS A 559 7.40 3.86 -24.19
N SER A 560 6.75 5.02 -23.97
CA SER A 560 7.40 6.31 -23.86
C SER A 560 7.91 6.53 -22.44
N VAL A 561 9.22 6.72 -22.30
CA VAL A 561 9.87 6.89 -20.98
C VAL A 561 10.71 8.14 -20.95
N PHE A 562 10.71 8.84 -19.84
CA PHE A 562 11.59 9.96 -19.55
C PHE A 562 12.10 9.88 -18.12
N MET A 563 13.36 10.18 -17.93
CA MET A 563 13.99 10.41 -16.63
C MET A 563 14.79 11.69 -16.70
N GLY A 564 14.60 12.57 -15.73
CA GLY A 564 15.33 13.84 -15.70
C GLY A 564 15.30 14.49 -14.32
N PHE A 565 16.04 15.57 -14.19
CA PHE A 565 16.07 16.41 -13.00
C PHE A 565 16.35 17.87 -13.36
N ALA A 566 15.96 18.76 -12.49
CA ALA A 566 16.17 20.19 -12.64
C ALA A 566 16.17 20.92 -11.27
N PRO A 567 16.88 22.07 -11.15
CA PRO A 567 17.95 22.56 -12.05
C PRO A 567 19.17 21.62 -12.05
N LYS A 568 20.05 21.76 -13.05
CA LYS A 568 21.32 21.01 -13.16
C LYS A 568 22.19 21.17 -11.91
N ASN A 569 22.30 22.40 -11.44
CA ASN A 569 22.96 22.76 -10.18
C ASN A 569 21.86 23.00 -9.13
N ASP A 570 22.05 22.53 -7.91
CA ASP A 570 21.06 22.58 -6.81
C ASP A 570 19.69 21.98 -7.21
N PRO A 571 19.66 20.68 -7.58
CA PRO A 571 18.46 20.04 -8.12
C PRO A 571 17.33 20.00 -7.08
N LYS A 572 16.14 20.44 -7.49
CA LYS A 572 14.93 20.50 -6.66
C LYS A 572 13.97 19.34 -6.92
N ILE A 573 14.01 18.81 -8.13
CA ILE A 573 13.12 17.73 -8.56
C ILE A 573 13.86 16.76 -9.48
N ALA A 574 13.75 15.47 -9.21
CA ALA A 574 14.08 14.38 -10.12
C ALA A 574 12.79 13.64 -10.45
N ILE A 575 12.55 13.32 -11.71
CA ILE A 575 11.29 12.77 -12.19
C ILE A 575 11.50 11.60 -13.15
N ALA A 576 10.64 10.61 -13.05
CA ALA A 576 10.42 9.58 -14.06
C ALA A 576 8.98 9.63 -14.55
N VAL A 577 8.82 9.58 -15.86
CA VAL A 577 7.53 9.45 -16.54
C VAL A 577 7.56 8.18 -17.38
N TYR A 578 6.59 7.32 -17.19
CA TYR A 578 6.41 6.09 -17.95
C TYR A 578 5.00 6.04 -18.54
N VAL A 579 4.87 5.96 -19.85
CA VAL A 579 3.57 5.89 -20.56
C VAL A 579 3.58 4.64 -21.46
N GLU A 580 2.74 3.66 -21.11
CA GLU A 580 2.59 2.44 -21.89
C GLU A 580 2.02 2.76 -23.28
N ASN A 581 2.61 2.17 -24.32
CA ASN A 581 2.21 2.36 -25.74
C ASN A 581 2.20 3.84 -26.19
N GLY A 582 3.03 4.66 -25.56
CA GLY A 582 3.14 6.10 -25.85
C GLY A 582 4.12 6.44 -26.98
N GLY A 583 4.71 5.45 -27.68
CA GLY A 583 5.69 5.69 -28.73
C GLY A 583 7.08 6.06 -28.20
N PHE A 584 7.72 7.04 -28.83
CA PHE A 584 9.05 7.48 -28.40
C PHE A 584 8.99 8.27 -27.10
N GLY A 585 10.09 8.26 -26.34
CA GLY A 585 10.23 9.05 -25.12
C GLY A 585 9.95 10.55 -25.33
N ALA A 586 10.24 11.06 -26.51
CA ALA A 586 9.98 12.46 -26.90
C ALA A 586 8.47 12.77 -27.08
N ASP A 587 7.61 11.77 -27.32
CA ASP A 587 6.19 11.99 -27.66
C ASP A 587 5.33 12.30 -26.42
N TYR A 588 5.56 11.59 -25.33
CA TYR A 588 4.82 11.76 -24.05
C TYR A 588 5.75 12.01 -22.85
N GLY A 589 6.79 11.17 -22.67
CA GLY A 589 7.62 11.22 -21.48
C GLY A 589 8.27 12.57 -21.23
N VAL A 590 8.98 13.11 -22.25
CA VAL A 590 9.69 14.40 -22.13
C VAL A 590 8.74 15.58 -21.95
N PRO A 591 7.69 15.75 -22.76
CA PRO A 591 6.76 16.85 -22.57
C PRO A 591 6.05 16.84 -21.21
N ILE A 592 5.57 15.67 -20.77
CA ILE A 592 4.92 15.52 -19.46
C ILE A 592 5.92 15.86 -18.34
N GLY A 593 7.14 15.29 -18.39
CA GLY A 593 8.17 15.60 -17.41
C GLY A 593 8.56 17.06 -17.36
N SER A 594 8.65 17.72 -18.51
CA SER A 594 8.93 19.16 -18.63
C SER A 594 7.85 20.01 -17.96
N LEU A 595 6.56 19.72 -18.21
CA LEU A 595 5.43 20.42 -17.59
C LEU A 595 5.40 20.24 -16.07
N MET A 596 5.71 19.04 -15.59
CA MET A 596 5.78 18.74 -14.16
C MET A 596 6.93 19.51 -13.48
N MET A 597 8.10 19.56 -14.10
CA MET A 597 9.24 20.32 -13.58
C MET A 597 8.96 21.82 -13.58
N GLU A 598 8.34 22.36 -14.65
CA GLU A 598 7.93 23.77 -14.71
C GLU A 598 6.97 24.11 -13.55
N GLN A 599 5.90 23.32 -13.38
CA GLN A 599 4.93 23.52 -12.30
C GLN A 599 5.59 23.56 -10.92
N TYR A 600 6.55 22.66 -10.67
CA TYR A 600 7.18 22.58 -9.36
C TYR A 600 8.19 23.72 -9.11
N ILE A 601 9.01 24.04 -10.10
CA ILE A 601 10.10 25.04 -9.96
C ILE A 601 9.55 26.46 -9.95
N THR A 602 8.59 26.78 -10.84
CA THR A 602 8.06 28.12 -10.99
C THR A 602 6.75 28.37 -10.24
N GLY A 603 6.15 27.30 -9.66
CA GLY A 603 4.89 27.36 -8.92
C GLY A 603 3.63 27.39 -9.79
N LYS A 604 3.76 27.58 -11.10
CA LYS A 604 2.66 27.62 -12.08
C LYS A 604 3.16 27.30 -13.49
N LEU A 605 2.27 26.84 -14.35
CA LEU A 605 2.54 26.73 -15.78
C LEU A 605 2.44 28.09 -16.47
N SER A 606 3.28 28.33 -17.47
CA SER A 606 3.10 29.42 -18.41
C SER A 606 1.85 29.19 -19.28
N GLU A 607 1.31 30.22 -19.93
CA GLU A 607 0.13 30.09 -20.78
C GLU A 607 0.34 29.07 -21.91
N ALA A 608 1.51 29.07 -22.55
CA ALA A 608 1.87 28.12 -23.58
C ALA A 608 1.93 26.67 -23.02
N SER A 609 2.46 26.51 -21.81
CA SER A 609 2.54 25.21 -21.13
C SER A 609 1.18 24.71 -20.66
N GLU A 610 0.28 25.61 -20.23
CA GLU A 610 -1.09 25.25 -19.86
C GLU A 610 -1.89 24.73 -21.07
N LYS A 611 -1.72 25.39 -22.22
CA LYS A 611 -2.30 24.92 -23.49
C LYS A 611 -1.78 23.53 -23.86
N ARG A 612 -0.47 23.31 -23.74
CA ARG A 612 0.13 21.97 -23.94
C ARG A 612 -0.41 20.93 -22.94
N ALA A 613 -0.57 21.31 -21.67
CA ALA A 613 -1.13 20.41 -20.66
C ALA A 613 -2.57 19.99 -21.00
N THR A 614 -3.38 20.93 -21.50
CA THR A 614 -4.73 20.64 -22.01
C THR A 614 -4.70 19.69 -23.21
N ASP A 615 -3.77 19.88 -24.15
CA ASP A 615 -3.59 18.98 -25.28
C ASP A 615 -3.24 17.55 -24.82
N PHE A 616 -2.33 17.41 -23.86
CA PHE A 616 -1.97 16.10 -23.29
C PHE A 616 -3.12 15.46 -22.51
N GLN A 617 -3.92 16.25 -21.79
CA GLN A 617 -5.13 15.76 -21.13
C GLN A 617 -6.09 15.10 -22.13
N ASN A 618 -6.25 15.69 -23.29
CA ASN A 618 -7.19 15.23 -24.33
C ASN A 618 -6.65 14.09 -25.22
N ARG A 619 -5.37 13.74 -25.11
CA ARG A 619 -4.78 12.61 -25.84
C ARG A 619 -5.09 11.30 -25.14
N HIS A 620 -5.99 10.50 -25.72
CA HIS A 620 -6.39 9.20 -25.19
C HIS A 620 -5.76 8.06 -26.00
N ILE A 621 -4.88 7.26 -25.37
CA ILE A 621 -4.28 6.07 -25.99
C ILE A 621 -4.88 4.76 -25.46
N LEU A 622 -5.60 4.80 -24.34
CA LEU A 622 -6.29 3.67 -23.73
C LEU A 622 -7.31 3.01 -24.68
N TYR A 623 -8.00 3.81 -25.48
CA TYR A 623 -9.10 3.36 -26.31
C TYR A 623 -8.68 2.97 -27.73
N GLY A 624 -7.50 3.38 -28.19
CA GLY A 624 -6.99 3.09 -29.53
C GLY A 624 -6.47 1.66 -29.73
N SER A 625 -6.19 0.94 -28.66
CA SER A 625 -5.58 -0.41 -28.72
C SER A 625 -6.57 -1.56 -28.77
N ARG A 626 -7.89 -1.32 -28.61
CA ARG A 626 -8.92 -2.37 -28.64
C ARG A 626 -9.49 -2.68 -30.04
N ASN A 627 -9.22 -1.85 -31.03
CA ASN A 627 -9.70 -2.05 -32.41
C ASN A 627 -8.59 -2.49 -33.38
N ARG A 628 -7.55 -3.17 -32.87
CA ARG A 628 -6.54 -3.81 -33.73
C ARG A 628 -6.24 -5.23 -33.28
#